data_fa6e43107e262ce07f9e9a7394f17642
#
_entry.id   fa6e43107e262ce07f9e9a7394f17642
#
_cell.length_a   1.000
_cell.length_b   1.000
_cell.length_c   1.000
_cell.angle_alpha   90.00
_cell.angle_beta   90.00
_cell.angle_gamma   90.00
#
_symmetry.space_group_name_H-M   'P 1'
#
loop_
_entity.id
_entity.type
_entity.pdbx_description
1 polymer ?
#
loop_
_entity_poly.entity_id
_entity_poly.type
_entity_poly.pdbx_seq_one_letter_code
_entity_poly.pdbx_strand_id
1 'polypeptide(L)'
;LGCKVRGTRPSRMLIRRLEAAQAYLEENPDVLCITTGGQGAGEDVPEGQAMRDWLIGHGIAAERIIAEDTSKDTQENLEHAAAILQEQGLGEQVVIITDGFHQYRASLLAKRAGLQAESVCAKTNPLYVPTYWVREWMALFQLLVLGHG
;
A
#
# COMPACT_ATOMS: atom_id res chain seq x y z
N LEU A 1 -0.69 -0.89 -0.46
CA LEU A 1 0.03 -0.14 0.56
C LEU A 1 -0.22 -0.72 1.96
N GLY A 2 0.84 -0.87 2.77
CA GLY A 2 0.79 -1.31 4.16
C GLY A 2 0.09 -0.33 5.10
N CYS A 3 -0.23 -0.77 6.32
CA CYS A 3 -0.74 0.11 7.36
C CYS A 3 -0.44 -0.36 8.79
N LYS A 4 -0.48 -1.62 9.09
CA LYS A 4 -0.04 -2.20 10.38
C LYS A 4 -0.13 -3.72 10.42
N VAL A 5 0.88 -4.33 11.05
CA VAL A 5 0.93 -5.74 11.43
C VAL A 5 0.88 -5.86 12.96
N ARG A 6 0.36 -6.94 13.48
CA ARG A 6 0.37 -7.28 14.91
C ARG A 6 1.09 -8.60 15.10
N GLY A 7 2.31 -8.54 15.63
CA GLY A 7 3.21 -9.68 15.60
C GLY A 7 3.54 -10.03 14.14
N THR A 8 3.11 -11.19 13.68
CA THR A 8 3.26 -11.66 12.30
C THR A 8 1.98 -11.54 11.45
N ARG A 9 0.86 -11.07 12.03
CA ARG A 9 -0.45 -11.09 11.36
C ARG A 9 -0.88 -9.71 10.92
N PRO A 10 -1.39 -9.55 9.68
CA PRO A 10 -2.00 -8.31 9.22
C PRO A 10 -3.14 -7.85 10.15
N SER A 11 -3.21 -6.55 10.42
CA SER A 11 -4.34 -5.96 11.16
C SER A 11 -5.65 -6.10 10.37
N ARG A 12 -6.80 -5.96 11.04
CA ARG A 12 -8.11 -6.01 10.36
C ARG A 12 -8.25 -4.99 9.22
N MET A 13 -7.62 -3.85 9.35
CA MET A 13 -7.60 -2.83 8.28
C MET A 13 -6.76 -3.33 7.10
N LEU A 14 -5.57 -3.86 7.38
CA LEU A 14 -4.69 -4.39 6.36
C LEU A 14 -5.32 -5.58 5.64
N ILE A 15 -6.03 -6.47 6.35
CA ILE A 15 -6.77 -7.60 5.73
C ILE A 15 -7.78 -7.09 4.71
N ARG A 16 -8.53 -6.03 4.97
CA ARG A 16 -9.49 -5.47 3.99
C ARG A 16 -8.82 -4.93 2.73
N ARG A 17 -7.62 -4.36 2.86
CA ARG A 17 -6.81 -3.96 1.69
C ARG A 17 -6.35 -5.18 0.92
N LEU A 18 -5.95 -6.24 1.62
CA LEU A 18 -5.51 -7.50 1.01
C LEU A 18 -6.65 -8.24 0.31
N GLU A 19 -7.86 -8.26 0.89
CA GLU A 19 -9.06 -8.79 0.24
C GLU A 19 -9.39 -8.03 -1.06
N ALA A 20 -9.27 -6.70 -1.05
CA ALA A 20 -9.46 -5.89 -2.25
C ALA A 20 -8.35 -6.15 -3.30
N ALA A 21 -7.11 -6.32 -2.84
CA ALA A 21 -5.99 -6.65 -3.71
C ALA A 21 -6.13 -8.05 -4.31
N GLN A 22 -6.53 -9.04 -3.51
CA GLN A 22 -6.80 -10.40 -3.99
C GLN A 22 -7.85 -10.39 -5.09
N ALA A 23 -9.01 -9.78 -4.85
CA ALA A 23 -10.08 -9.70 -5.84
C ALA A 23 -9.60 -9.05 -7.15
N TYR A 24 -8.85 -7.95 -7.06
CA TYR A 24 -8.29 -7.28 -8.23
C TYR A 24 -7.30 -8.17 -8.99
N LEU A 25 -6.43 -8.89 -8.29
CA LEU A 25 -5.42 -9.79 -8.88
C LEU A 25 -6.05 -11.05 -9.51
N GLU A 26 -7.16 -11.53 -8.96
CA GLU A 26 -7.93 -12.65 -9.54
C GLU A 26 -8.61 -12.24 -10.85
N GLU A 27 -9.14 -11.02 -10.92
CA GLU A 27 -9.74 -10.47 -12.14
C GLU A 27 -8.69 -10.07 -13.20
N ASN A 28 -7.44 -9.84 -12.79
CA ASN A 28 -6.34 -9.39 -13.66
C ASN A 28 -5.11 -10.31 -13.52
N PRO A 29 -5.12 -11.51 -14.14
CA PRO A 29 -4.09 -12.52 -13.92
C PRO A 29 -2.68 -12.11 -14.38
N ASP A 30 -2.56 -11.19 -15.32
CA ASP A 30 -1.27 -10.74 -15.86
C ASP A 30 -0.62 -9.59 -15.07
N VAL A 31 -1.33 -9.05 -14.05
CA VAL A 31 -0.84 -7.94 -13.24
C VAL A 31 0.09 -8.43 -12.15
N LEU A 32 1.23 -7.75 -11.98
CA LEU A 32 2.15 -7.93 -10.85
C LEU A 32 1.70 -7.07 -9.66
N CYS A 33 1.99 -7.55 -8.47
CA CYS A 33 1.68 -6.87 -7.22
C CYS A 33 2.96 -6.49 -6.47
N ILE A 34 3.09 -5.24 -6.06
CA ILE A 34 4.12 -4.81 -5.12
C ILE A 34 3.44 -4.56 -3.78
N THR A 35 3.82 -5.34 -2.78
CA THR A 35 3.39 -5.13 -1.39
C THR A 35 4.41 -4.26 -0.69
N THR A 36 4.02 -3.07 -0.21
CA THR A 36 4.96 -2.08 0.33
C THR A 36 4.71 -1.79 1.79
N GLY A 37 5.76 -1.76 2.57
CA GLY A 37 5.75 -1.41 3.98
C GLY A 37 6.86 -2.12 4.77
N GLY A 38 7.71 -1.34 5.44
CA GLY A 38 8.74 -1.85 6.31
C GLY A 38 8.22 -2.33 7.66
N GLN A 39 9.12 -2.58 8.58
CA GLN A 39 8.80 -3.08 9.91
C GLN A 39 8.61 -1.91 10.88
N GLY A 40 7.38 -1.76 11.37
CA GLY A 40 7.03 -0.76 12.36
C GLY A 40 7.32 -1.19 13.80
N ALA A 41 7.20 -0.26 14.74
CA ALA A 41 7.40 -0.54 16.17
C ALA A 41 6.34 -1.54 16.68
N GLY A 42 6.82 -2.64 17.28
CA GLY A 42 5.98 -3.71 17.81
C GLY A 42 5.47 -4.70 16.74
N GLU A 43 6.07 -4.71 15.58
CA GLU A 43 5.86 -5.69 14.53
C GLU A 43 7.01 -6.69 14.51
N ASP A 44 6.71 -7.97 14.32
CA ASP A 44 7.73 -9.03 14.27
C ASP A 44 8.25 -9.26 12.84
N VAL A 45 7.51 -8.77 11.84
CA VAL A 45 7.85 -8.87 10.42
C VAL A 45 7.49 -7.57 9.70
N PRO A 46 8.18 -7.23 8.59
CA PRO A 46 7.80 -6.10 7.76
C PRO A 46 6.38 -6.24 7.18
N GLU A 47 5.68 -5.13 7.04
CA GLU A 47 4.32 -5.11 6.50
C GLU A 47 4.27 -5.68 5.07
N GLY A 48 5.24 -5.32 4.21
CA GLY A 48 5.33 -5.83 2.84
C GLY A 48 5.45 -7.35 2.79
N GLN A 49 6.27 -7.94 3.66
CA GLN A 49 6.42 -9.39 3.76
C GLN A 49 5.12 -10.06 4.26
N ALA A 50 4.53 -9.54 5.34
CA ALA A 50 3.28 -10.07 5.88
C ALA A 50 2.13 -10.05 4.87
N MET A 51 2.05 -9.00 4.04
CA MET A 51 1.08 -8.88 2.96
C MET A 51 1.32 -9.91 1.85
N ARG A 52 2.58 -10.08 1.44
CA ARG A 52 2.97 -11.09 0.45
C ARG A 52 2.57 -12.48 0.91
N ASP A 53 2.94 -12.85 2.13
CA ASP A 53 2.64 -14.18 2.69
C ASP A 53 1.13 -14.42 2.79
N TRP A 54 0.36 -13.39 3.16
CA TRP A 54 -1.09 -13.47 3.19
C TRP A 54 -1.69 -13.72 1.81
N LEU A 55 -1.27 -12.98 0.79
CA LEU A 55 -1.74 -13.14 -0.59
C LEU A 55 -1.40 -14.53 -1.17
N ILE A 56 -0.18 -15.02 -0.91
CA ILE A 56 0.22 -16.38 -1.30
C ILE A 56 -0.67 -17.42 -0.62
N GLY A 57 -0.90 -17.27 0.68
CA GLY A 57 -1.79 -18.16 1.44
C GLY A 57 -3.25 -18.14 0.97
N HIS A 58 -3.65 -17.13 0.19
CA HIS A 58 -4.98 -16.97 -0.40
C HIS A 58 -5.01 -17.21 -1.93
N GLY A 59 -3.99 -17.88 -2.46
CA GLY A 59 -4.01 -18.40 -3.82
C GLY A 59 -3.38 -17.52 -4.90
N ILE A 60 -2.78 -16.38 -4.55
CA ILE A 60 -2.03 -15.58 -5.52
C ILE A 60 -0.63 -16.19 -5.68
N ALA A 61 -0.20 -16.42 -6.92
CA ALA A 61 1.09 -17.01 -7.23
C ALA A 61 2.26 -16.14 -6.73
N ALA A 62 3.23 -16.76 -6.08
CA ALA A 62 4.33 -16.07 -5.41
C ALA A 62 5.20 -15.23 -6.37
N GLU A 63 5.34 -15.67 -7.61
CA GLU A 63 6.05 -14.99 -8.69
C GLU A 63 5.38 -13.69 -9.17
N ARG A 64 4.11 -13.51 -8.84
CA ARG A 64 3.36 -12.29 -9.12
C ARG A 64 3.48 -11.23 -8.03
N ILE A 65 4.17 -11.52 -6.92
CA ILE A 65 4.20 -10.63 -5.77
C ILE A 65 5.64 -10.29 -5.40
N ILE A 66 5.96 -9.01 -5.45
CA ILE A 66 7.23 -8.45 -5.01
C ILE A 66 6.99 -7.77 -3.67
N ALA A 67 7.73 -8.16 -2.63
CA ALA A 67 7.68 -7.49 -1.33
C ALA A 67 8.72 -6.37 -1.27
N GLU A 68 8.27 -5.17 -0.96
CA GLU A 68 9.09 -4.04 -0.55
C GLU A 68 8.93 -3.91 0.97
N ASP A 69 9.98 -4.08 1.74
CA ASP A 69 9.96 -4.29 3.19
C ASP A 69 10.86 -3.32 3.97
N THR A 70 11.34 -2.25 3.32
CA THR A 70 12.30 -1.31 3.91
C THR A 70 11.75 0.09 4.16
N SER A 71 10.63 0.44 3.53
CA SER A 71 10.01 1.76 3.63
C SER A 71 9.46 2.05 5.03
N LYS A 72 9.55 3.32 5.46
CA LYS A 72 9.13 3.78 6.78
C LYS A 72 7.81 4.56 6.76
N ASP A 73 7.44 5.08 5.62
CA ASP A 73 6.23 5.88 5.44
C ASP A 73 5.64 5.70 4.04
N THR A 74 4.53 6.39 3.77
CA THR A 74 3.83 6.27 2.49
C THR A 74 4.62 6.86 1.32
N GLN A 75 5.44 7.86 1.56
CA GLN A 75 6.29 8.44 0.52
C GLN A 75 7.34 7.43 0.09
N GLU A 76 8.10 6.87 1.03
CA GLU A 76 9.09 5.84 0.75
C GLU A 76 8.45 4.58 0.11
N ASN A 77 7.24 4.18 0.55
CA ASN A 77 6.49 3.09 -0.09
C ASN A 77 6.35 3.27 -1.61
N LEU A 78 6.01 4.48 -2.04
CA LEU A 78 5.77 4.78 -3.46
C LEU A 78 7.06 5.05 -4.23
N GLU A 79 8.06 5.67 -3.60
CA GLU A 79 9.39 5.87 -4.19
C GLU A 79 10.09 4.53 -4.42
N HIS A 80 10.06 3.61 -3.45
CA HIS A 80 10.64 2.28 -3.60
C HIS A 80 9.87 1.43 -4.62
N ALA A 81 8.53 1.54 -4.65
CA ALA A 81 7.73 0.86 -5.68
C ALA A 81 8.09 1.38 -7.08
N ALA A 82 8.28 2.69 -7.26
CA ALA A 82 8.72 3.27 -8.53
C ALA A 82 10.12 2.78 -8.94
N ALA A 83 11.05 2.67 -7.99
CA ALA A 83 12.39 2.13 -8.23
C ALA A 83 12.33 0.66 -8.69
N ILE A 84 11.52 -0.18 -8.04
CA ILE A 84 11.32 -1.59 -8.42
C ILE A 84 10.76 -1.69 -9.84
N LEU A 85 9.75 -0.87 -10.18
CA LEU A 85 9.17 -0.85 -11.52
C LEU A 85 10.21 -0.45 -12.58
N GLN A 86 11.02 0.54 -12.29
CA GLN A 86 12.09 0.99 -13.17
C GLN A 86 13.18 -0.08 -13.36
N GLU A 87 13.64 -0.70 -12.29
CA GLU A 87 14.65 -1.75 -12.33
C GLU A 87 14.21 -2.98 -13.15
N GLN A 88 12.91 -3.29 -13.09
CA GLN A 88 12.34 -4.42 -13.83
C GLN A 88 11.86 -4.05 -15.25
N GLY A 89 12.01 -2.80 -15.66
CA GLY A 89 11.54 -2.33 -16.97
C GLY A 89 10.03 -2.35 -17.14
N LEU A 90 9.29 -2.31 -16.01
CA LEU A 90 7.85 -2.19 -15.99
C LEU A 90 7.44 -0.72 -16.13
N GLY A 91 6.28 -0.47 -16.71
CA GLY A 91 5.80 0.89 -16.94
C GLY A 91 5.45 1.63 -15.64
N GLU A 92 5.18 2.92 -15.74
CA GLU A 92 4.83 3.82 -14.62
C GLU A 92 3.34 3.73 -14.22
N GLN A 93 2.53 2.97 -14.94
CA GLN A 93 1.09 2.81 -14.65
C GLN A 93 0.89 1.83 -13.51
N VAL A 94 0.21 2.29 -12.45
CA VAL A 94 -0.04 1.49 -11.26
C VAL A 94 -1.48 1.64 -10.79
N VAL A 95 -1.98 0.62 -10.11
CA VAL A 95 -3.24 0.67 -9.35
C VAL A 95 -2.91 0.67 -7.86
N ILE A 96 -3.27 1.75 -7.17
CA ILE A 96 -3.08 1.85 -5.72
C ILE A 96 -4.29 1.31 -4.99
N ILE A 97 -4.07 0.25 -4.19
CA ILE A 97 -5.10 -0.34 -3.35
C ILE A 97 -4.85 0.07 -1.90
N THR A 98 -5.76 0.88 -1.37
CA THR A 98 -5.73 1.36 0.02
C THR A 98 -7.13 1.83 0.46
N ASP A 99 -7.27 2.32 1.70
CA ASP A 99 -8.54 2.86 2.19
C ASP A 99 -8.91 4.17 1.49
N GLY A 100 -10.22 4.41 1.29
CA GLY A 100 -10.71 5.59 0.57
C GLY A 100 -10.24 6.93 1.14
N PHE A 101 -10.13 7.05 2.47
CA PHE A 101 -9.62 8.26 3.11
C PHE A 101 -8.13 8.51 2.81
N HIS A 102 -7.37 7.48 2.48
CA HIS A 102 -5.92 7.56 2.19
C HIS A 102 -5.61 7.75 0.71
N GLN A 103 -6.55 7.49 -0.20
CA GLN A 103 -6.34 7.49 -1.65
C GLN A 103 -5.80 8.81 -2.19
N TYR A 104 -6.34 9.94 -1.72
CA TYR A 104 -5.93 11.25 -2.23
C TYR A 104 -4.45 11.52 -1.93
N ARG A 105 -3.99 11.27 -0.69
CA ARG A 105 -2.59 11.45 -0.32
C ARG A 105 -1.69 10.47 -1.06
N ALA A 106 -2.09 9.22 -1.16
CA ALA A 106 -1.35 8.20 -1.91
C ALA A 106 -1.19 8.59 -3.40
N SER A 107 -2.24 9.10 -4.04
CA SER A 107 -2.19 9.56 -5.44
C SER A 107 -1.25 10.75 -5.64
N LEU A 108 -1.24 11.72 -4.69
CA LEU A 108 -0.31 12.85 -4.75
C LEU A 108 1.15 12.39 -4.63
N LEU A 109 1.43 11.48 -3.70
CA LEU A 109 2.77 10.94 -3.49
C LEU A 109 3.22 10.06 -4.67
N ALA A 110 2.32 9.25 -5.24
CA ALA A 110 2.58 8.49 -6.46
C ALA A 110 3.00 9.40 -7.62
N LYS A 111 2.27 10.49 -7.83
CA LYS A 111 2.63 11.48 -8.85
C LYS A 111 4.00 12.12 -8.61
N ARG A 112 4.36 12.39 -7.34
CA ARG A 112 5.70 12.88 -6.98
C ARG A 112 6.79 11.85 -7.28
N ALA A 113 6.50 10.56 -7.08
CA ALA A 113 7.39 9.44 -7.41
C ALA A 113 7.42 9.11 -8.92
N GLY A 114 6.73 9.88 -9.78
CA GLY A 114 6.69 9.66 -11.23
C GLY A 114 5.69 8.60 -11.68
N LEU A 115 4.81 8.12 -10.80
CA LEU A 115 3.83 7.08 -11.13
C LEU A 115 2.50 7.67 -11.61
N GLN A 116 1.87 6.97 -12.56
CA GLN A 116 0.51 7.25 -13.04
C GLN A 116 -0.45 6.30 -12.33
N ALA A 117 -1.11 6.80 -11.28
CA ALA A 117 -1.87 5.97 -10.36
C ALA A 117 -3.37 6.01 -10.64
N GLU A 118 -3.97 4.84 -10.83
CA GLU A 118 -5.40 4.59 -10.65
C GLU A 118 -5.66 4.12 -9.21
N SER A 119 -6.92 4.14 -8.78
CA SER A 119 -7.29 3.90 -7.39
C SER A 119 -8.35 2.83 -7.25
N VAL A 120 -8.08 1.83 -6.41
CA VAL A 120 -9.09 0.88 -5.93
C VAL A 120 -9.22 1.01 -4.41
N CYS A 121 -10.43 1.31 -3.94
CA CYS A 121 -10.70 1.54 -2.52
C CYS A 121 -11.01 0.23 -1.80
N ALA A 122 -10.26 -0.07 -0.75
CA ALA A 122 -10.65 -1.10 0.20
C ALA A 122 -11.86 -0.65 1.04
N LYS A 123 -12.70 -1.60 1.44
CA LYS A 123 -13.87 -1.31 2.28
C LYS A 123 -13.43 -0.90 3.69
N THR A 124 -13.65 0.35 4.05
CA THR A 124 -13.34 0.89 5.38
C THR A 124 -14.55 0.78 6.31
N ASN A 125 -14.33 0.43 7.59
CA ASN A 125 -15.40 0.45 8.57
C ASN A 125 -15.82 1.90 8.85
N PRO A 126 -17.11 2.27 8.66
CA PRO A 126 -17.60 3.65 8.84
C PRO A 126 -17.29 4.26 10.21
N LEU A 127 -17.23 3.45 11.27
CA LEU A 127 -16.94 3.92 12.63
C LEU A 127 -15.55 4.55 12.78
N TYR A 128 -14.59 4.16 11.98
CA TYR A 128 -13.22 4.67 12.06
C TYR A 128 -12.95 5.83 11.08
N VAL A 129 -13.82 6.03 10.12
CA VAL A 129 -13.66 7.06 9.06
C VAL A 129 -13.38 8.45 9.62
N PRO A 130 -14.13 9.00 10.63
CA PRO A 130 -13.88 10.35 11.12
C PRO A 130 -12.47 10.54 11.70
N THR A 131 -12.00 9.57 12.49
CA THR A 131 -10.65 9.64 13.12
C THR A 131 -9.55 9.62 12.08
N TYR A 132 -9.68 8.77 11.06
CA TYR A 132 -8.70 8.70 9.97
C TYR A 132 -8.74 9.92 9.06
N TRP A 133 -9.89 10.51 8.82
CA TRP A 133 -10.00 11.76 8.06
C TRP A 133 -9.23 12.91 8.71
N VAL A 134 -9.34 13.08 10.02
CA VAL A 134 -8.58 14.10 10.75
C VAL A 134 -7.08 13.88 10.59
N ARG A 135 -6.61 12.63 10.74
CA ARG A 135 -5.20 12.28 10.55
C ARG A 135 -4.72 12.55 9.12
N GLU A 136 -5.50 12.20 8.11
CA GLU A 136 -5.16 12.44 6.70
C GLU A 136 -5.15 13.94 6.38
N TRP A 137 -6.06 14.73 6.93
CA TRP A 137 -6.01 16.19 6.79
C TRP A 137 -4.73 16.79 7.36
N MET A 138 -4.29 16.33 8.53
CA MET A 138 -3.03 16.76 9.13
C MET A 138 -1.83 16.35 8.28
N ALA A 139 -1.82 15.11 7.79
CA ALA A 139 -0.76 14.61 6.91
C ALA A 139 -0.72 15.34 5.56
N LEU A 140 -1.88 15.66 4.97
CA LEU A 140 -1.97 16.47 3.76
C LEU A 140 -1.48 17.91 3.99
N PHE A 141 -1.85 18.51 5.10
CA PHE A 141 -1.33 19.84 5.47
C PHE A 141 0.19 19.80 5.59
N GLN A 142 0.73 18.81 6.26
CA GLN A 142 2.18 18.62 6.40
C GLN A 142 2.85 18.42 5.04
N LEU A 143 2.29 17.58 4.18
CA LEU A 143 2.80 17.33 2.83
C LEU A 143 2.78 18.57 1.94
N LEU A 144 1.72 19.38 2.01
CA LEU A 144 1.55 20.56 1.14
C LEU A 144 2.33 21.78 1.64
N VAL A 145 2.50 21.93 2.96
CA VAL A 145 3.14 23.10 3.58
C VAL A 145 4.62 22.85 3.87
N LEU A 146 4.96 21.66 4.39
CA LEU A 146 6.33 21.32 4.80
C LEU A 146 7.08 20.45 3.79
N GLY A 147 6.40 19.94 2.77
CA GLY A 147 7.00 19.11 1.73
C GLY A 147 7.28 17.66 2.14
N HIS A 148 6.94 17.25 3.38
CA HIS A 148 7.14 15.91 3.92
C HIS A 148 5.80 15.23 4.16
N GLY A 149 5.72 13.91 3.87
CA GLY A 149 4.47 13.17 4.03
C GLY A 149 4.65 11.75 4.50
#